data_9f8023b8f98bfc2903847ea50cf0adfa
#
_entry.id   9f8023b8f98bfc2903847ea50cf0adfa
#
_cell.length_a   1.000
_cell.length_b   1.000
_cell.length_c   1.000
_cell.angle_alpha   90.00
_cell.angle_beta   90.00
_cell.angle_gamma   90.00
#
_symmetry.space_group_name_H-M   'P 1'
#
loop_
_entity.id
_entity.type
_entity.pdbx_description
1 polymer ?
#
loop_
_entity_poly.entity_id
_entity_poly.type
_entity_poly.pdbx_seq_one_letter_code
_entity_poly.pdbx_strand_id
1 'polypeptide(L)'
;MILSQPMRVLIVTDTFPPDINGVARTLNTLGEGLQRRGCEVNVITTVEEAEAGGLRRHVMHSMPLPGYPGLRMGFSSIRQILEIFDEFRPDVLYVATETLMGIAAIRAAGKRGIPVVSGFHTNFQTYLEDYHLPGMELLAKGILRSIHNQTARTLTPSPDTAAMLERWGIQNVGVMGRGVDTGLFDPAHRSLELRQSWGADESTPVAVYVGRIAAEKNLELAIRAFAVFREVQPQARMVFVGDGPRLTALREEHPELIYAGARVGADLAAHYASADVFLFPSITETFGNVVLEAMAAGLGVVAFDYAAPRLLIRSGENGWLAPLSDENAYLAQVRMAAAAWNHSAIRSAARQTAFDLGWERVIAQFEQELSAVISPATH
;
A
#
# COMPACT_ATOMS: atom_id res chain seq x y z
N MET A 1 8.06 26.89 29.77
CA MET A 1 7.99 26.08 28.56
C MET A 1 8.63 24.73 28.91
N ILE A 2 7.80 23.79 29.38
CA ILE A 2 8.24 22.45 29.76
C ILE A 2 8.57 21.76 28.44
N LEU A 3 9.83 21.45 28.20
CA LEU A 3 10.24 20.57 27.10
C LEU A 3 9.62 19.20 27.41
N SER A 4 8.47 18.91 26.83
CA SER A 4 7.92 17.55 26.89
C SER A 4 8.95 16.62 26.26
N GLN A 5 9.28 15.54 26.97
CA GLN A 5 10.18 14.53 26.42
C GLN A 5 9.60 14.04 25.07
N PRO A 6 10.46 13.71 24.09
CA PRO A 6 10.01 13.20 22.81
C PRO A 6 9.22 11.90 23.01
N MET A 7 8.10 11.75 22.29
CA MET A 7 7.31 10.52 22.30
C MET A 7 8.15 9.36 21.74
N ARG A 8 8.25 8.27 22.49
CA ARG A 8 8.99 7.06 22.10
C ARG A 8 8.06 6.03 21.49
N VAL A 9 8.19 5.82 20.19
CA VAL A 9 7.35 4.93 19.40
C VAL A 9 8.12 3.68 19.03
N LEU A 10 7.56 2.50 19.31
CA LEU A 10 8.12 1.23 18.90
C LEU A 10 7.23 0.58 17.84
N ILE A 11 7.72 0.51 16.60
CA ILE A 11 7.05 -0.15 15.48
C ILE A 11 7.40 -1.64 15.48
N VAL A 12 6.42 -2.51 15.33
CA VAL A 12 6.59 -3.98 15.25
C VAL A 12 6.05 -4.47 13.92
N THR A 13 6.91 -5.09 13.10
CA THR A 13 6.56 -5.53 11.74
C THR A 13 7.47 -6.64 11.24
N ASP A 14 6.91 -7.61 10.49
CA ASP A 14 7.72 -8.64 9.85
C ASP A 14 8.41 -8.16 8.56
N THR A 15 7.95 -7.07 7.98
CA THR A 15 8.46 -6.53 6.71
C THR A 15 8.93 -5.10 6.88
N PHE A 16 10.13 -4.82 6.39
CA PHE A 16 10.75 -3.49 6.43
C PHE A 16 11.77 -3.37 5.28
N PRO A 17 12.17 -2.17 4.83
CA PRO A 17 13.22 -2.10 3.81
C PRO A 17 14.48 -2.90 4.17
N PRO A 18 15.10 -3.62 3.22
CA PRO A 18 14.95 -3.52 1.76
C PRO A 18 13.84 -4.36 1.13
N ASP A 19 12.89 -4.90 1.89
CA ASP A 19 11.73 -5.58 1.30
C ASP A 19 10.95 -4.65 0.37
N ILE A 20 10.70 -5.13 -0.86
CA ILE A 20 10.00 -4.34 -1.90
C ILE A 20 8.50 -4.62 -1.83
N ASN A 21 7.81 -3.99 -0.86
CA ASN A 21 6.35 -4.04 -0.78
C ASN A 21 5.78 -2.75 -0.17
N GLY A 22 4.47 -2.53 -0.36
CA GLY A 22 3.79 -1.31 0.05
C GLY A 22 3.76 -1.09 1.57
N VAL A 23 3.76 -2.16 2.37
CA VAL A 23 3.76 -2.08 3.84
C VAL A 23 5.13 -1.61 4.34
N ALA A 24 6.22 -2.25 3.88
CA ALA A 24 7.58 -1.89 4.23
C ALA A 24 7.88 -0.41 3.94
N ARG A 25 7.52 0.05 2.72
CA ARG A 25 7.68 1.46 2.31
C ARG A 25 6.87 2.40 3.20
N THR A 26 5.62 2.08 3.47
CA THR A 26 4.74 2.90 4.31
C THR A 26 5.30 3.03 5.72
N LEU A 27 5.70 1.93 6.34
CA LEU A 27 6.20 1.93 7.72
C LEU A 27 7.52 2.69 7.86
N ASN A 28 8.41 2.57 6.88
CA ASN A 28 9.64 3.36 6.85
C ASN A 28 9.34 4.85 6.78
N THR A 29 8.47 5.26 5.84
CA THR A 29 8.08 6.67 5.67
C THR A 29 7.40 7.24 6.91
N LEU A 30 6.53 6.47 7.56
CA LEU A 30 5.88 6.87 8.82
C LEU A 30 6.91 7.02 9.95
N GLY A 31 7.82 6.04 10.10
CA GLY A 31 8.83 6.07 11.15
C GLY A 31 9.82 7.23 10.99
N GLU A 32 10.37 7.42 9.79
CA GLU A 32 11.25 8.57 9.49
C GLU A 32 10.51 9.90 9.64
N GLY A 33 9.24 9.94 9.23
CA GLY A 33 8.39 11.11 9.37
C GLY A 33 8.18 11.49 10.84
N LEU A 34 7.90 10.51 11.71
CA LEU A 34 7.82 10.74 13.16
C LEU A 34 9.13 11.23 13.74
N GLN A 35 10.29 10.69 13.30
CA GLN A 35 11.61 11.20 13.74
C GLN A 35 11.80 12.67 13.33
N ARG A 36 11.49 13.04 12.10
CA ARG A 36 11.57 14.45 11.65
C ARG A 36 10.67 15.38 12.47
N ARG A 37 9.60 14.86 13.05
CA ARG A 37 8.67 15.58 13.95
C ARG A 37 9.09 15.56 15.42
N GLY A 38 10.26 14.98 15.72
CA GLY A 38 10.86 14.98 17.06
C GLY A 38 10.51 13.78 17.93
N CYS A 39 9.89 12.72 17.39
CA CYS A 39 9.70 11.46 18.11
C CYS A 39 10.99 10.62 18.09
N GLU A 40 11.19 9.79 19.11
CA GLU A 40 12.18 8.71 19.08
C GLU A 40 11.50 7.44 18.55
N VAL A 41 12.05 6.85 17.48
CA VAL A 41 11.43 5.68 16.82
C VAL A 41 12.42 4.54 16.70
N ASN A 42 12.05 3.37 17.23
CA ASN A 42 12.73 2.11 17.01
C ASN A 42 11.80 1.12 16.31
N VAL A 43 12.37 0.10 15.66
CA VAL A 43 11.61 -0.92 14.93
C VAL A 43 12.03 -2.31 15.41
N ILE A 44 11.06 -3.16 15.75
CA ILE A 44 11.24 -4.61 15.87
C ILE A 44 10.85 -5.22 14.52
N THR A 45 11.77 -5.93 13.88
CA THR A 45 11.57 -6.49 12.55
C THR A 45 12.34 -7.79 12.34
N THR A 46 12.09 -8.45 11.22
CA THR A 46 12.82 -9.65 10.78
C THR A 46 13.94 -9.33 9.80
N VAL A 47 14.09 -8.07 9.43
CA VAL A 47 14.98 -7.61 8.34
C VAL A 47 16.17 -6.87 8.92
N GLU A 48 17.37 -7.33 8.57
CA GLU A 48 18.61 -6.68 8.96
C GLU A 48 18.78 -5.30 8.32
N GLU A 49 19.57 -4.45 8.95
CA GLU A 49 19.87 -3.12 8.45
C GLU A 49 20.74 -3.23 7.19
N ALA A 50 20.30 -2.61 6.10
CA ALA A 50 21.05 -2.63 4.85
C ALA A 50 22.09 -1.51 4.72
N GLU A 51 21.88 -0.38 5.42
CA GLU A 51 22.76 0.80 5.38
C GLU A 51 22.75 1.58 6.71
N ALA A 52 23.85 2.25 7.01
CA ALA A 52 23.96 3.14 8.19
C ALA A 52 23.12 4.40 8.00
N GLY A 53 22.23 4.71 8.95
CA GLY A 53 21.50 5.98 9.01
C GLY A 53 19.98 5.91 9.04
N GLY A 54 19.40 4.70 9.04
CA GLY A 54 17.95 4.49 9.15
C GLY A 54 17.44 4.42 10.61
N LEU A 55 16.17 4.02 10.77
CA LEU A 55 15.56 3.73 12.07
C LEU A 55 16.31 2.59 12.78
N ARG A 56 16.58 2.74 14.09
CA ARG A 56 17.22 1.68 14.88
C ARG A 56 16.34 0.44 14.90
N ARG A 57 16.92 -0.71 14.56
CA ARG A 57 16.22 -1.99 14.43
C ARG A 57 16.64 -2.99 15.53
N HIS A 58 15.64 -3.72 16.00
CA HIS A 58 15.81 -4.92 16.83
C HIS A 58 15.39 -6.11 15.97
N VAL A 59 16.37 -6.86 15.46
CA VAL A 59 16.14 -7.94 14.50
C VAL A 59 15.75 -9.23 15.23
N MET A 60 14.62 -9.83 14.84
CA MET A 60 14.09 -11.06 15.40
C MET A 60 14.25 -12.24 14.44
N HIS A 61 14.25 -13.43 15.01
CA HIS A 61 14.22 -14.66 14.21
C HIS A 61 12.97 -14.73 13.35
N SER A 62 13.11 -15.31 12.16
CA SER A 62 12.01 -15.48 11.22
C SER A 62 12.15 -16.76 10.41
N MET A 63 11.02 -17.24 9.90
CA MET A 63 10.95 -18.34 8.94
C MET A 63 10.24 -17.90 7.66
N PRO A 64 10.55 -18.47 6.50
CA PRO A 64 9.78 -18.25 5.28
C PRO A 64 8.31 -18.62 5.51
N LEU A 65 7.39 -17.82 4.97
CA LEU A 65 5.97 -18.15 5.00
C LEU A 65 5.67 -19.17 3.90
N PRO A 66 5.20 -20.39 4.25
CA PRO A 66 4.89 -21.41 3.25
C PRO A 66 3.86 -20.89 2.23
N GLY A 67 4.12 -21.13 0.94
CA GLY A 67 3.24 -20.68 -0.16
C GLY A 67 3.42 -19.22 -0.58
N TYR A 68 4.27 -18.43 0.10
CA TYR A 68 4.50 -17.00 -0.20
C TYR A 68 5.99 -16.71 -0.38
N PRO A 69 6.55 -16.89 -1.57
CA PRO A 69 7.95 -16.58 -1.85
C PRO A 69 8.27 -15.11 -1.50
N GLY A 70 9.33 -14.90 -0.72
CA GLY A 70 9.79 -13.58 -0.32
C GLY A 70 9.11 -13.00 0.93
N LEU A 71 8.07 -13.64 1.50
CA LEU A 71 7.52 -13.26 2.79
C LEU A 71 8.11 -14.10 3.92
N ARG A 72 8.34 -13.45 5.06
CA ARG A 72 8.85 -14.08 6.27
C ARG A 72 7.90 -13.79 7.43
N MET A 73 7.78 -14.74 8.35
CA MET A 73 7.04 -14.59 9.59
C MET A 73 8.01 -14.56 10.76
N GLY A 74 7.98 -13.47 11.51
CA GLY A 74 8.79 -13.28 12.69
C GLY A 74 8.22 -14.00 13.91
N PHE A 75 9.11 -14.38 14.80
CA PHE A 75 8.74 -14.90 16.10
C PHE A 75 9.74 -14.45 17.16
N SER A 76 9.23 -14.17 18.34
CA SER A 76 10.03 -13.82 19.52
C SER A 76 9.32 -14.29 20.78
N SER A 77 10.10 -14.49 21.82
CA SER A 77 9.54 -14.69 23.15
C SER A 77 9.10 -13.37 23.77
N ILE A 78 8.09 -13.42 24.64
CA ILE A 78 7.68 -12.23 25.41
C ILE A 78 8.87 -11.64 26.20
N ARG A 79 9.80 -12.48 26.68
CA ARG A 79 10.98 -12.04 27.43
C ARG A 79 11.89 -11.16 26.56
N GLN A 80 12.20 -11.56 25.32
CA GLN A 80 13.01 -10.75 24.41
C GLN A 80 12.38 -9.38 24.13
N ILE A 81 11.06 -9.35 23.94
CA ILE A 81 10.34 -8.07 23.76
C ILE A 81 10.41 -7.21 25.02
N LEU A 82 10.28 -7.79 26.22
CA LEU A 82 10.40 -7.05 27.49
C LEU A 82 11.81 -6.48 27.70
N GLU A 83 12.86 -7.19 27.30
CA GLU A 83 14.25 -6.69 27.32
C GLU A 83 14.40 -5.42 26.45
N ILE A 84 13.77 -5.40 25.26
CA ILE A 84 13.73 -4.20 24.41
C ILE A 84 12.94 -3.07 25.08
N PHE A 85 11.81 -3.38 25.73
CA PHE A 85 11.01 -2.37 26.44
C PHE A 85 11.80 -1.77 27.62
N ASP A 86 12.57 -2.56 28.34
CA ASP A 86 13.38 -2.09 29.46
C ASP A 86 14.52 -1.17 28.98
N GLU A 87 15.07 -1.41 27.78
CA GLU A 87 16.09 -0.57 27.14
C GLU A 87 15.50 0.71 26.54
N PHE A 88 14.50 0.59 25.66
CA PHE A 88 13.95 1.71 24.87
C PHE A 88 12.88 2.49 25.64
N ARG A 89 12.11 1.84 26.51
CA ARG A 89 10.99 2.41 27.29
C ARG A 89 9.96 3.10 26.41
N PRO A 90 9.30 2.37 25.47
CA PRO A 90 8.35 2.97 24.55
C PRO A 90 7.13 3.52 25.30
N ASP A 91 6.63 4.68 24.84
CA ASP A 91 5.38 5.27 25.34
C ASP A 91 4.16 4.65 24.64
N VAL A 92 4.35 4.15 23.42
CA VAL A 92 3.33 3.50 22.61
C VAL A 92 3.95 2.50 21.63
N LEU A 93 3.23 1.41 21.36
CA LEU A 93 3.56 0.46 20.30
C LEU A 93 2.65 0.68 19.09
N TYR A 94 3.24 0.54 17.88
CA TYR A 94 2.49 0.32 16.65
C TYR A 94 2.78 -1.07 16.10
N VAL A 95 1.80 -1.97 16.13
CA VAL A 95 1.94 -3.34 15.63
C VAL A 95 1.30 -3.43 14.25
N ALA A 96 2.13 -3.58 13.22
CA ALA A 96 1.70 -3.52 11.81
C ALA A 96 1.43 -4.89 11.17
N THR A 97 1.80 -6.00 11.87
CA THR A 97 1.58 -7.36 11.36
C THR A 97 1.06 -8.27 12.48
N GLU A 98 0.00 -9.05 12.16
CA GLU A 98 -0.71 -9.91 13.10
C GLU A 98 -0.08 -11.31 13.20
N THR A 99 1.25 -11.37 13.23
CA THR A 99 2.04 -12.59 13.30
C THR A 99 2.37 -12.99 14.74
N LEU A 100 3.09 -14.09 14.91
CA LEU A 100 3.53 -14.54 16.23
C LEU A 100 4.36 -13.48 16.96
N MET A 101 5.18 -12.72 16.23
CA MET A 101 5.96 -11.62 16.78
C MET A 101 5.06 -10.46 17.23
N GLY A 102 4.10 -10.05 16.39
CA GLY A 102 3.12 -9.02 16.73
C GLY A 102 2.28 -9.40 17.96
N ILE A 103 1.79 -10.64 18.02
CA ILE A 103 1.07 -11.16 19.18
C ILE A 103 1.92 -11.15 20.45
N ALA A 104 3.19 -11.53 20.36
CA ALA A 104 4.11 -11.49 21.50
C ALA A 104 4.33 -10.05 22.00
N ALA A 105 4.43 -9.08 21.08
CA ALA A 105 4.57 -7.67 21.41
C ALA A 105 3.32 -7.09 22.10
N ILE A 106 2.11 -7.41 21.59
CA ILE A 106 0.84 -7.00 22.22
C ILE A 106 0.75 -7.56 23.66
N ARG A 107 1.09 -8.84 23.84
CA ARG A 107 1.07 -9.46 25.18
C ARG A 107 2.12 -8.88 26.13
N ALA A 108 3.31 -8.56 25.62
CA ALA A 108 4.36 -7.91 26.39
C ALA A 108 3.93 -6.50 26.82
N ALA A 109 3.31 -5.74 25.91
CA ALA A 109 2.79 -4.40 26.16
C ALA A 109 1.71 -4.42 27.26
N GLY A 110 0.78 -5.38 27.21
CA GLY A 110 -0.22 -5.57 28.26
C GLY A 110 0.37 -5.81 29.64
N LYS A 111 1.51 -6.53 29.75
CA LYS A 111 2.23 -6.75 31.03
C LYS A 111 2.89 -5.48 31.59
N ARG A 112 3.16 -4.50 30.75
CA ARG A 112 3.81 -3.22 31.14
C ARG A 112 2.84 -2.05 31.14
N GLY A 113 1.57 -2.25 30.78
CA GLY A 113 0.57 -1.18 30.67
C GLY A 113 0.87 -0.19 29.53
N ILE A 114 1.64 -0.61 28.51
CA ILE A 114 1.97 0.22 27.36
C ILE A 114 0.83 0.14 26.35
N PRO A 115 0.26 1.27 25.91
CA PRO A 115 -0.81 1.26 24.91
C PRO A 115 -0.31 0.75 23.55
N VAL A 116 -1.18 0.04 22.85
CA VAL A 116 -0.88 -0.50 21.51
C VAL A 116 -1.88 0.02 20.51
N VAL A 117 -1.39 0.55 19.39
CA VAL A 117 -2.16 0.79 18.17
C VAL A 117 -1.78 -0.32 17.19
N SER A 118 -2.76 -1.00 16.62
CA SER A 118 -2.52 -2.02 15.58
C SER A 118 -2.86 -1.47 14.19
N GLY A 119 -2.15 -1.95 13.18
CA GLY A 119 -2.40 -1.63 11.78
C GLY A 119 -2.95 -2.84 11.04
N PHE A 120 -4.04 -2.69 10.32
CA PHE A 120 -4.54 -3.71 9.41
C PHE A 120 -4.10 -3.38 7.99
N HIS A 121 -3.02 -4.03 7.52
CA HIS A 121 -2.35 -3.70 6.26
C HIS A 121 -2.52 -4.77 5.19
N THR A 122 -2.91 -6.00 5.54
CA THR A 122 -2.96 -7.14 4.63
C THR A 122 -4.31 -7.83 4.73
N ASN A 123 -4.92 -8.09 3.59
CA ASN A 123 -6.19 -8.80 3.52
C ASN A 123 -5.97 -10.33 3.51
N PHE A 124 -5.50 -10.87 4.65
CA PHE A 124 -5.21 -12.30 4.78
C PHE A 124 -6.39 -13.22 4.45
N GLN A 125 -7.62 -12.74 4.65
CA GLN A 125 -8.82 -13.53 4.33
C GLN A 125 -8.97 -13.82 2.85
N THR A 126 -8.66 -12.84 1.97
CA THR A 126 -8.72 -13.03 0.53
C THR A 126 -7.77 -14.14 0.10
N TYR A 127 -6.61 -14.23 0.78
CA TYR A 127 -5.69 -15.34 0.57
C TYR A 127 -6.26 -16.70 1.03
N LEU A 128 -7.05 -16.72 2.13
CA LEU A 128 -7.67 -17.96 2.61
C LEU A 128 -8.86 -18.40 1.74
N GLU A 129 -9.59 -17.47 1.17
CA GLU A 129 -10.67 -17.74 0.21
C GLU A 129 -10.11 -18.37 -1.08
N ASP A 130 -8.97 -17.90 -1.58
CA ASP A 130 -8.30 -18.44 -2.75
C ASP A 130 -7.81 -19.89 -2.55
N TYR A 131 -7.54 -20.30 -1.31
CA TYR A 131 -7.13 -21.69 -1.00
C TYR A 131 -8.30 -22.65 -0.74
N HIS A 132 -9.55 -22.22 -0.87
CA HIS A 132 -10.76 -23.05 -0.76
C HIS A 132 -10.80 -23.94 0.51
N LEU A 133 -10.41 -23.40 1.68
CA LEU A 133 -10.42 -24.12 2.96
C LEU A 133 -11.67 -23.74 3.77
N PRO A 134 -12.79 -24.49 3.64
CA PRO A 134 -14.05 -24.19 4.32
C PRO A 134 -13.87 -24.19 5.84
N GLY A 135 -14.38 -23.17 6.52
CA GLY A 135 -14.35 -23.04 7.99
C GLY A 135 -13.10 -22.35 8.54
N MET A 136 -11.98 -22.28 7.82
CA MET A 136 -10.80 -21.54 8.26
C MET A 136 -11.00 -20.03 8.26
N GLU A 137 -11.89 -19.52 7.44
CA GLU A 137 -12.25 -18.09 7.40
C GLU A 137 -12.84 -17.62 8.74
N LEU A 138 -13.77 -18.37 9.31
CA LEU A 138 -14.38 -18.04 10.63
C LEU A 138 -13.33 -18.07 11.75
N LEU A 139 -12.42 -19.05 11.71
CA LEU A 139 -11.33 -19.15 12.68
C LEU A 139 -10.37 -17.95 12.53
N ALA A 140 -9.97 -17.61 11.31
CA ALA A 140 -9.09 -16.47 11.03
C ALA A 140 -9.73 -15.15 11.49
N LYS A 141 -11.01 -14.91 11.17
CA LYS A 141 -11.77 -13.75 11.66
C LYS A 141 -11.81 -13.71 13.19
N GLY A 142 -12.02 -14.85 13.84
CA GLY A 142 -12.01 -14.97 15.30
C GLY A 142 -10.65 -14.62 15.91
N ILE A 143 -9.57 -15.10 15.31
CA ILE A 143 -8.19 -14.80 15.73
C ILE A 143 -7.89 -13.31 15.55
N LEU A 144 -8.14 -12.74 14.37
CA LEU A 144 -7.94 -11.33 14.09
C LEU A 144 -8.73 -10.44 15.05
N ARG A 145 -10.02 -10.75 15.27
CA ARG A 145 -10.84 -10.04 16.26
C ARG A 145 -10.23 -10.10 17.65
N SER A 146 -9.74 -11.28 18.07
CA SER A 146 -9.11 -11.43 19.38
C SER A 146 -7.82 -10.62 19.51
N ILE A 147 -7.01 -10.53 18.45
CA ILE A 147 -5.76 -9.77 18.44
C ILE A 147 -6.05 -8.27 18.49
N HIS A 148 -6.86 -7.77 17.57
CA HIS A 148 -7.13 -6.34 17.44
C HIS A 148 -7.90 -5.77 18.64
N ASN A 149 -8.82 -6.54 19.24
CA ASN A 149 -9.55 -6.11 20.44
C ASN A 149 -8.70 -6.11 21.73
N GLN A 150 -7.44 -6.55 21.69
CA GLN A 150 -6.46 -6.35 22.76
C GLN A 150 -5.66 -5.04 22.59
N THR A 151 -5.86 -4.31 21.50
CA THR A 151 -5.20 -3.02 21.25
C THR A 151 -6.14 -1.86 21.53
N ALA A 152 -5.59 -0.70 21.86
CA ALA A 152 -6.38 0.49 22.17
C ALA A 152 -7.08 1.03 20.90
N ARG A 153 -6.48 0.84 19.74
CA ARG A 153 -7.00 1.28 18.44
C ARG A 153 -6.48 0.41 17.30
N THR A 154 -7.31 0.19 16.27
CA THR A 154 -6.91 -0.48 15.03
C THR A 154 -7.00 0.50 13.87
N LEU A 155 -5.89 0.73 13.16
CA LEU A 155 -5.85 1.61 11.99
C LEU A 155 -5.92 0.81 10.70
N THR A 156 -6.75 1.25 9.77
CA THR A 156 -6.92 0.64 8.45
C THR A 156 -6.87 1.70 7.34
N PRO A 157 -6.40 1.36 6.13
CA PRO A 157 -6.13 2.38 5.12
C PRO A 157 -7.39 2.91 4.41
N SER A 158 -8.55 2.26 4.54
CA SER A 158 -9.75 2.70 3.85
C SER A 158 -11.02 2.53 4.70
N PRO A 159 -12.08 3.35 4.46
CA PRO A 159 -13.38 3.18 5.10
C PRO A 159 -14.04 1.84 4.81
N ASP A 160 -13.86 1.29 3.60
CA ASP A 160 -14.40 -0.03 3.24
C ASP A 160 -13.83 -1.12 4.14
N THR A 161 -12.52 -1.08 4.37
CA THR A 161 -11.84 -2.01 5.28
C THR A 161 -12.27 -1.76 6.73
N ALA A 162 -12.44 -0.51 7.16
CA ALA A 162 -12.94 -0.20 8.50
C ALA A 162 -14.32 -0.81 8.73
N ALA A 163 -15.26 -0.57 7.83
CA ALA A 163 -16.62 -1.14 7.91
C ALA A 163 -16.61 -2.67 7.89
N MET A 164 -15.68 -3.30 7.18
CA MET A 164 -15.49 -4.74 7.18
C MET A 164 -15.02 -5.25 8.56
N LEU A 165 -14.01 -4.62 9.15
CA LEU A 165 -13.46 -4.98 10.46
C LEU A 165 -14.52 -4.81 11.57
N GLU A 166 -15.30 -3.74 11.52
CA GLU A 166 -16.40 -3.49 12.45
C GLU A 166 -17.48 -4.59 12.36
N ARG A 167 -17.84 -5.04 11.13
CA ARG A 167 -18.75 -6.20 10.95
C ARG A 167 -18.18 -7.51 11.51
N TRP A 168 -16.86 -7.65 11.63
CA TRP A 168 -16.22 -8.80 12.30
C TRP A 168 -16.19 -8.66 13.82
N GLY A 169 -16.64 -7.54 14.36
CA GLY A 169 -16.66 -7.24 15.78
C GLY A 169 -15.32 -6.73 16.32
N ILE A 170 -14.47 -6.18 15.46
CA ILE A 170 -13.28 -5.43 15.87
C ILE A 170 -13.74 -4.04 16.30
N GLN A 171 -13.29 -3.62 17.49
CA GLN A 171 -13.67 -2.35 18.11
C GLN A 171 -12.60 -1.28 17.85
N ASN A 172 -12.98 0.00 18.06
CA ASN A 172 -12.06 1.14 17.99
C ASN A 172 -11.29 1.21 16.66
N VAL A 173 -11.96 0.92 15.55
CA VAL A 173 -11.37 1.01 14.21
C VAL A 173 -11.27 2.48 13.80
N GLY A 174 -10.10 2.86 13.26
CA GLY A 174 -9.85 4.18 12.68
C GLY A 174 -9.37 4.05 11.24
N VAL A 175 -9.61 5.09 10.45
CA VAL A 175 -9.12 5.16 9.07
C VAL A 175 -7.90 6.08 9.03
N MET A 176 -6.80 5.55 8.57
CA MET A 176 -5.58 6.29 8.28
C MET A 176 -5.17 5.98 6.83
N GLY A 177 -5.42 6.90 5.92
CA GLY A 177 -5.11 6.77 4.49
C GLY A 177 -3.60 6.55 4.23
N ARG A 178 -3.25 6.61 2.96
CA ARG A 178 -1.87 6.54 2.51
C ARG A 178 -1.46 7.87 1.92
N GLY A 179 -0.19 8.18 2.04
CA GLY A 179 0.43 9.31 1.36
C GLY A 179 1.16 8.89 0.09
N VAL A 180 1.50 9.87 -0.71
CA VAL A 180 2.35 9.71 -1.88
C VAL A 180 3.47 10.75 -1.87
N ASP A 181 4.64 10.36 -2.36
CA ASP A 181 5.74 11.29 -2.61
C ASP A 181 5.53 11.96 -3.97
N THR A 182 4.96 13.16 -3.95
CA THR A 182 4.67 13.94 -5.15
C THR A 182 5.92 14.59 -5.77
N GLY A 183 7.05 14.58 -5.07
CA GLY A 183 8.34 14.98 -5.62
C GLY A 183 8.97 13.84 -6.43
N LEU A 184 8.83 12.59 -5.93
CA LEU A 184 9.27 11.41 -6.66
C LEU A 184 8.34 11.10 -7.84
N PHE A 185 7.03 11.03 -7.61
CA PHE A 185 6.04 10.76 -8.67
C PHE A 185 5.57 12.09 -9.29
N ASP A 186 6.39 12.64 -10.19
CA ASP A 186 6.16 13.91 -10.84
C ASP A 186 6.05 13.74 -12.36
N PRO A 187 5.08 14.36 -13.04
CA PRO A 187 5.00 14.39 -14.51
C PRO A 187 6.28 14.87 -15.20
N ALA A 188 7.12 15.67 -14.52
CA ALA A 188 8.41 16.14 -15.04
C ALA A 188 9.41 15.01 -15.32
N HIS A 189 9.19 13.81 -14.75
CA HIS A 189 10.01 12.62 -15.04
C HIS A 189 9.64 11.92 -16.35
N ARG A 190 8.72 12.48 -17.16
CA ARG A 190 8.37 11.95 -18.49
C ARG A 190 9.61 11.88 -19.37
N SER A 191 9.92 10.69 -19.88
CA SER A 191 11.10 10.43 -20.72
C SER A 191 10.67 10.04 -22.14
N LEU A 192 11.07 10.85 -23.12
CA LEU A 192 10.87 10.53 -24.53
C LEU A 192 11.68 9.29 -24.95
N GLU A 193 12.89 9.13 -24.42
CA GLU A 193 13.73 7.96 -24.67
C GLU A 193 13.05 6.66 -24.20
N LEU A 194 12.47 6.68 -22.98
CA LEU A 194 11.72 5.54 -22.47
C LEU A 194 10.50 5.24 -23.36
N ARG A 195 9.76 6.26 -23.79
CA ARG A 195 8.63 6.07 -24.74
C ARG A 195 9.08 5.51 -26.07
N GLN A 196 10.21 5.97 -26.63
CA GLN A 196 10.77 5.43 -27.86
C GLN A 196 11.14 3.94 -27.72
N SER A 197 11.63 3.52 -26.56
CA SER A 197 11.91 2.11 -26.28
C SER A 197 10.63 1.25 -26.29
N TRP A 198 9.47 1.86 -26.06
CA TRP A 198 8.14 1.23 -26.19
C TRP A 198 7.54 1.34 -27.60
N GLY A 199 8.27 1.91 -28.56
CA GLY A 199 7.76 2.20 -29.88
C GLY A 199 6.67 3.27 -29.88
N ALA A 200 6.76 4.24 -28.98
CA ALA A 200 5.83 5.36 -28.82
C ALA A 200 6.57 6.71 -28.94
N ASP A 201 5.92 7.68 -29.52
CA ASP A 201 6.33 9.09 -29.51
C ASP A 201 5.39 9.93 -28.63
N GLU A 202 5.49 11.25 -28.69
CA GLU A 202 4.64 12.14 -27.89
C GLU A 202 3.14 12.05 -28.26
N SER A 203 2.83 11.69 -29.50
CA SER A 203 1.48 11.59 -30.02
C SER A 203 0.85 10.20 -29.84
N THR A 204 1.63 9.20 -29.45
CA THR A 204 1.21 7.81 -29.27
C THR A 204 0.62 7.63 -27.87
N PRO A 205 -0.65 7.25 -27.69
CA PRO A 205 -1.20 6.96 -26.38
C PRO A 205 -0.52 5.75 -25.71
N VAL A 206 -0.15 5.87 -24.43
CA VAL A 206 0.42 4.77 -23.66
C VAL A 206 -0.44 4.46 -22.45
N ALA A 207 -1.04 3.28 -22.44
CA ALA A 207 -1.65 2.71 -21.26
C ALA A 207 -0.61 1.98 -20.42
N VAL A 208 -0.72 2.03 -19.10
CA VAL A 208 0.17 1.34 -18.19
C VAL A 208 -0.60 0.55 -17.13
N TYR A 209 -0.08 -0.60 -16.77
CA TYR A 209 -0.41 -1.33 -15.56
C TYR A 209 0.83 -1.36 -14.67
N VAL A 210 0.68 -1.10 -13.39
CA VAL A 210 1.76 -1.21 -12.40
C VAL A 210 1.27 -2.02 -11.21
N GLY A 211 1.99 -3.07 -10.87
CA GLY A 211 1.67 -3.92 -9.74
C GLY A 211 2.24 -5.33 -9.87
N ARG A 212 1.93 -6.17 -8.89
CA ARG A 212 2.31 -7.58 -8.92
C ARG A 212 1.63 -8.27 -10.12
N ILE A 213 2.39 -9.03 -10.88
CA ILE A 213 1.88 -9.81 -12.02
C ILE A 213 1.39 -11.17 -11.50
N ALA A 214 0.18 -11.19 -10.95
CA ALA A 214 -0.40 -12.35 -10.27
C ALA A 214 -1.91 -12.45 -10.55
N ALA A 215 -2.48 -13.64 -10.36
CA ALA A 215 -3.86 -13.95 -10.74
C ALA A 215 -4.89 -13.04 -10.05
N GLU A 216 -4.66 -12.71 -8.78
CA GLU A 216 -5.55 -11.87 -7.96
C GLU A 216 -5.65 -10.41 -8.46
N LYS A 217 -4.80 -10.00 -9.40
CA LYS A 217 -4.76 -8.63 -9.95
C LYS A 217 -5.59 -8.42 -11.22
N ASN A 218 -6.37 -9.44 -11.63
CA ASN A 218 -7.30 -9.37 -12.75
C ASN A 218 -6.64 -8.93 -14.08
N LEU A 219 -5.47 -9.53 -14.37
CA LEU A 219 -4.65 -9.16 -15.54
C LEU A 219 -5.37 -9.40 -16.87
N GLU A 220 -6.21 -10.43 -16.94
CA GLU A 220 -7.01 -10.74 -18.12
C GLU A 220 -7.96 -9.56 -18.49
N LEU A 221 -8.53 -8.92 -17.45
CA LEU A 221 -9.35 -7.72 -17.68
C LEU A 221 -8.48 -6.53 -18.12
N ALA A 222 -7.24 -6.40 -17.61
CA ALA A 222 -6.32 -5.35 -18.08
C ALA A 222 -6.02 -5.50 -19.59
N ILE A 223 -5.82 -6.74 -20.06
CA ILE A 223 -5.56 -7.04 -21.47
C ILE A 223 -6.79 -6.74 -22.33
N ARG A 224 -7.98 -7.21 -21.92
CA ARG A 224 -9.24 -6.90 -22.62
C ARG A 224 -9.53 -5.39 -22.62
N ALA A 225 -9.23 -4.70 -21.53
CA ALA A 225 -9.34 -3.25 -21.44
C ALA A 225 -8.42 -2.56 -22.46
N PHE A 226 -7.18 -3.05 -22.60
CA PHE A 226 -6.29 -2.50 -23.61
C PHE A 226 -6.74 -2.78 -25.04
N ALA A 227 -7.34 -3.94 -25.31
CA ALA A 227 -7.95 -4.22 -26.62
C ALA A 227 -9.05 -3.19 -26.94
N VAL A 228 -9.93 -2.89 -25.97
CA VAL A 228 -10.97 -1.85 -26.09
C VAL A 228 -10.35 -0.45 -26.24
N PHE A 229 -9.28 -0.16 -25.53
CA PHE A 229 -8.53 1.10 -25.66
C PHE A 229 -8.01 1.27 -27.11
N ARG A 230 -7.48 0.20 -27.72
CA ARG A 230 -6.98 0.19 -29.11
C ARG A 230 -8.09 0.33 -30.15
N GLU A 231 -9.34 -0.06 -29.88
CA GLU A 231 -10.45 0.24 -30.78
C GLU A 231 -10.61 1.75 -31.02
N VAL A 232 -10.33 2.57 -29.98
CA VAL A 232 -10.42 4.04 -30.05
C VAL A 232 -9.10 4.65 -30.49
N GLN A 233 -7.97 4.08 -30.03
CA GLN A 233 -6.60 4.56 -30.27
C GLN A 233 -5.74 3.44 -30.88
N PRO A 234 -5.81 3.21 -32.22
CA PRO A 234 -5.15 2.06 -32.85
C PRO A 234 -3.62 2.00 -32.69
N GLN A 235 -2.97 3.15 -32.49
CA GLN A 235 -1.52 3.25 -32.31
C GLN A 235 -1.07 3.05 -30.85
N ALA A 236 -2.01 2.90 -29.91
CA ALA A 236 -1.70 2.82 -28.49
C ALA A 236 -0.72 1.68 -28.16
N ARG A 237 0.07 1.90 -27.09
CA ARG A 237 0.95 0.90 -26.48
C ARG A 237 0.47 0.54 -25.07
N MET A 238 0.75 -0.69 -24.65
CA MET A 238 0.50 -1.14 -23.27
C MET A 238 1.80 -1.59 -22.62
N VAL A 239 2.08 -1.06 -21.45
CA VAL A 239 3.27 -1.38 -20.64
C VAL A 239 2.82 -2.00 -19.33
N PHE A 240 3.34 -3.19 -19.04
CA PHE A 240 3.22 -3.84 -17.73
C PHE A 240 4.50 -3.59 -16.93
N VAL A 241 4.37 -2.96 -15.76
CA VAL A 241 5.47 -2.70 -14.83
C VAL A 241 5.24 -3.52 -13.56
N GLY A 242 6.12 -4.44 -13.28
CA GLY A 242 6.05 -5.32 -12.14
C GLY A 242 6.63 -6.69 -12.40
N ASP A 243 6.57 -7.53 -11.38
CA ASP A 243 7.00 -8.92 -11.42
C ASP A 243 5.97 -9.80 -10.69
N GLY A 244 6.04 -11.11 -10.91
CA GLY A 244 5.16 -12.04 -10.25
C GLY A 244 5.03 -13.38 -10.97
N PRO A 245 4.31 -14.35 -10.35
CA PRO A 245 4.24 -15.72 -10.83
C PRO A 245 3.61 -15.90 -12.22
N ARG A 246 2.80 -14.91 -12.67
CA ARG A 246 2.15 -14.93 -13.99
C ARG A 246 2.98 -14.27 -15.10
N LEU A 247 4.09 -13.61 -14.80
CA LEU A 247 4.84 -12.82 -15.78
C LEU A 247 5.32 -13.63 -16.98
N THR A 248 5.90 -14.82 -16.75
CA THR A 248 6.40 -15.68 -17.84
C THR A 248 5.27 -16.11 -18.76
N ALA A 249 4.19 -16.66 -18.19
CA ALA A 249 3.02 -17.08 -18.96
C ALA A 249 2.41 -15.91 -19.74
N LEU A 250 2.26 -14.75 -19.11
CA LEU A 250 1.67 -13.55 -19.75
C LEU A 250 2.51 -13.08 -20.95
N ARG A 251 3.84 -13.15 -20.86
CA ARG A 251 4.75 -12.84 -21.99
C ARG A 251 4.61 -13.81 -23.16
N GLU A 252 4.40 -15.08 -22.86
CA GLU A 252 4.19 -16.11 -23.89
C GLU A 252 2.83 -15.98 -24.56
N GLU A 253 1.79 -15.68 -23.79
CA GLU A 253 0.40 -15.51 -24.25
C GLU A 253 0.19 -14.20 -25.05
N HIS A 254 0.89 -13.11 -24.64
CA HIS A 254 0.75 -11.78 -25.22
C HIS A 254 2.11 -11.12 -25.54
N PRO A 255 2.88 -11.68 -26.50
CA PRO A 255 4.22 -11.18 -26.82
C PRO A 255 4.22 -9.78 -27.48
N GLU A 256 3.05 -9.27 -27.92
CA GLU A 256 2.87 -7.95 -28.49
C GLU A 256 2.84 -6.82 -27.43
N LEU A 257 2.71 -7.17 -26.14
CA LEU A 257 2.68 -6.23 -25.03
C LEU A 257 4.10 -5.95 -24.49
N ILE A 258 4.27 -4.85 -23.81
CA ILE A 258 5.57 -4.43 -23.29
C ILE A 258 5.65 -4.77 -21.81
N TYR A 259 6.74 -5.44 -21.41
CA TYR A 259 6.97 -5.86 -20.03
C TYR A 259 8.26 -5.27 -19.50
N ALA A 260 8.15 -4.25 -18.68
CA ALA A 260 9.29 -3.52 -18.12
C ALA A 260 9.97 -4.29 -16.97
N GLY A 261 9.27 -5.27 -16.36
CA GLY A 261 9.74 -5.95 -15.14
C GLY A 261 9.53 -5.08 -13.89
N ALA A 262 10.04 -5.52 -12.75
CA ALA A 262 9.97 -4.76 -11.51
C ALA A 262 10.81 -3.49 -11.59
N ARG A 263 10.23 -2.35 -11.19
CA ARG A 263 10.87 -1.04 -11.13
C ARG A 263 10.67 -0.41 -9.77
N VAL A 264 11.62 0.41 -9.33
CA VAL A 264 11.59 1.09 -8.03
C VAL A 264 12.13 2.51 -8.13
N GLY A 265 11.80 3.35 -7.15
CA GLY A 265 12.34 4.72 -7.04
C GLY A 265 12.10 5.56 -8.30
N ALA A 266 13.14 6.28 -8.74
CA ALA A 266 13.07 7.19 -9.88
C ALA A 266 12.76 6.47 -11.21
N ASP A 267 13.20 5.21 -11.37
CA ASP A 267 12.89 4.43 -12.56
C ASP A 267 11.39 4.08 -12.64
N LEU A 268 10.77 3.68 -11.52
CA LEU A 268 9.32 3.49 -11.45
C LEU A 268 8.57 4.81 -11.73
N ALA A 269 9.02 5.90 -11.15
CA ALA A 269 8.42 7.22 -11.37
C ALA A 269 8.46 7.64 -12.84
N ALA A 270 9.60 7.38 -13.52
CA ALA A 270 9.73 7.65 -14.96
C ALA A 270 8.76 6.79 -15.80
N HIS A 271 8.51 5.53 -15.40
CA HIS A 271 7.54 4.67 -16.09
C HIS A 271 6.12 5.21 -15.96
N TYR A 272 5.68 5.64 -14.77
CA TYR A 272 4.40 6.30 -14.60
C TYR A 272 4.33 7.60 -15.44
N ALA A 273 5.28 8.51 -15.26
CA ALA A 273 5.26 9.81 -15.92
C ALA A 273 5.29 9.71 -17.46
N SER A 274 5.90 8.64 -17.99
CA SER A 274 5.99 8.38 -19.43
C SER A 274 4.75 7.73 -20.02
N ALA A 275 3.79 7.29 -19.20
CA ALA A 275 2.48 6.82 -19.65
C ALA A 275 1.44 7.96 -19.66
N ASP A 276 0.22 7.62 -20.08
CA ASP A 276 -0.88 8.58 -20.21
C ASP A 276 -2.13 8.14 -19.43
N VAL A 277 -2.46 6.84 -19.44
CA VAL A 277 -3.62 6.27 -18.74
C VAL A 277 -3.19 5.06 -17.93
N PHE A 278 -3.63 5.00 -16.68
CA PHE A 278 -3.40 3.88 -15.79
C PHE A 278 -4.63 2.95 -15.76
N LEU A 279 -4.47 1.71 -16.19
CA LEU A 279 -5.51 0.69 -16.15
C LEU A 279 -5.37 -0.16 -14.89
N PHE A 280 -6.33 -0.02 -13.96
CA PHE A 280 -6.29 -0.68 -12.65
C PHE A 280 -7.55 -1.51 -12.40
N PRO A 281 -7.65 -2.74 -12.95
CA PRO A 281 -8.82 -3.61 -12.80
C PRO A 281 -8.83 -4.44 -11.51
N SER A 282 -7.98 -4.12 -10.53
CA SER A 282 -7.86 -4.88 -9.28
C SER A 282 -9.12 -4.76 -8.42
N ILE A 283 -9.52 -5.88 -7.80
CA ILE A 283 -10.69 -6.00 -6.90
C ILE A 283 -10.27 -6.49 -5.50
N THR A 284 -8.98 -6.64 -5.23
CA THR A 284 -8.46 -7.27 -4.00
C THR A 284 -7.46 -6.37 -3.27
N GLU A 285 -7.75 -5.07 -3.17
CA GLU A 285 -6.85 -4.13 -2.53
C GLU A 285 -7.27 -3.82 -1.08
N THR A 286 -6.30 -3.65 -0.20
CA THR A 286 -6.55 -2.98 1.09
C THR A 286 -6.60 -1.46 0.92
N PHE A 287 -5.79 -0.93 0.00
CA PHE A 287 -5.81 0.47 -0.41
C PHE A 287 -5.55 0.60 -1.92
N GLY A 288 -4.34 0.28 -2.40
CA GLY A 288 -3.91 0.46 -3.78
C GLY A 288 -3.04 1.72 -3.95
N ASN A 289 -1.86 1.75 -3.30
CA ASN A 289 -0.91 2.88 -3.36
C ASN A 289 -0.56 3.27 -4.79
N VAL A 290 -0.52 2.32 -5.72
CA VAL A 290 -0.23 2.52 -7.14
C VAL A 290 -1.20 3.51 -7.82
N VAL A 291 -2.44 3.64 -7.30
CA VAL A 291 -3.41 4.63 -7.78
C VAL A 291 -2.97 6.04 -7.43
N LEU A 292 -2.52 6.28 -6.19
CA LEU A 292 -1.95 7.56 -5.77
C LEU A 292 -0.69 7.90 -6.54
N GLU A 293 0.20 6.93 -6.78
CA GLU A 293 1.43 7.09 -7.56
C GLU A 293 1.11 7.50 -9.01
N ALA A 294 0.13 6.82 -9.64
CA ALA A 294 -0.33 7.16 -10.98
C ALA A 294 -0.93 8.57 -11.05
N MET A 295 -1.82 8.92 -10.11
CA MET A 295 -2.43 10.26 -10.03
C MET A 295 -1.37 11.34 -9.78
N ALA A 296 -0.38 11.11 -8.91
CA ALA A 296 0.72 12.02 -8.64
C ALA A 296 1.57 12.26 -9.88
N ALA A 297 1.83 11.21 -10.68
CA ALA A 297 2.51 11.31 -11.97
C ALA A 297 1.63 11.92 -13.08
N GLY A 298 0.41 12.36 -12.77
CA GLY A 298 -0.49 13.02 -13.70
C GLY A 298 -1.16 12.09 -14.70
N LEU A 299 -1.42 10.83 -14.35
CA LEU A 299 -2.17 9.91 -15.20
C LEU A 299 -3.66 9.98 -14.89
N GLY A 300 -4.48 9.84 -15.93
CA GLY A 300 -5.88 9.48 -15.74
C GLY A 300 -5.99 8.00 -15.35
N VAL A 301 -6.73 7.69 -14.30
CA VAL A 301 -6.87 6.34 -13.77
C VAL A 301 -8.23 5.76 -14.15
N VAL A 302 -8.26 4.53 -14.67
CA VAL A 302 -9.50 3.74 -14.84
C VAL A 302 -9.49 2.63 -13.79
N ALA A 303 -10.48 2.59 -12.90
CA ALA A 303 -10.54 1.65 -11.80
C ALA A 303 -11.97 1.26 -11.44
N PHE A 304 -12.11 0.22 -10.61
CA PHE A 304 -13.37 -0.06 -9.93
C PHE A 304 -13.59 0.90 -8.75
N ASP A 305 -14.85 1.22 -8.44
CA ASP A 305 -15.28 2.02 -7.29
C ASP A 305 -15.11 1.22 -5.99
N TYR A 306 -13.85 1.10 -5.55
CA TYR A 306 -13.43 0.31 -4.40
C TYR A 306 -12.07 0.80 -3.86
N ALA A 307 -11.84 0.70 -2.56
CA ALA A 307 -10.59 1.05 -1.87
C ALA A 307 -10.09 2.48 -2.21
N ALA A 308 -8.82 2.67 -2.61
CA ALA A 308 -8.27 3.99 -2.94
C ALA A 308 -9.02 4.68 -4.10
N PRO A 309 -9.32 4.03 -5.22
CA PRO A 309 -10.10 4.66 -6.29
C PRO A 309 -11.39 5.33 -5.81
N ARG A 310 -12.19 4.65 -4.96
CA ARG A 310 -13.43 5.22 -4.38
C ARG A 310 -13.18 6.51 -3.60
N LEU A 311 -12.07 6.61 -2.91
CA LEU A 311 -11.72 7.77 -2.09
C LEU A 311 -11.19 8.94 -2.91
N LEU A 312 -10.52 8.64 -4.02
CA LEU A 312 -9.66 9.56 -4.74
C LEU A 312 -10.25 10.04 -6.05
N ILE A 313 -11.01 9.18 -6.74
CA ILE A 313 -11.46 9.44 -8.10
C ILE A 313 -12.89 9.97 -8.11
N ARG A 314 -13.06 11.11 -8.76
CA ARG A 314 -14.35 11.65 -9.21
C ARG A 314 -14.46 11.37 -10.69
N SER A 315 -15.35 10.43 -11.06
CA SER A 315 -15.47 9.96 -12.44
C SER A 315 -15.78 11.09 -13.42
N GLY A 316 -14.97 11.22 -14.47
CA GLY A 316 -15.04 12.28 -15.45
C GLY A 316 -14.30 13.58 -15.09
N GLU A 317 -13.84 13.76 -13.84
CA GLU A 317 -13.10 14.94 -13.39
C GLU A 317 -11.59 14.67 -13.30
N ASN A 318 -11.19 13.61 -12.58
CA ASN A 318 -9.79 13.26 -12.32
C ASN A 318 -9.46 11.78 -12.60
N GLY A 319 -10.37 11.05 -13.27
CA GLY A 319 -10.25 9.63 -13.62
C GLY A 319 -11.63 9.05 -13.96
N TRP A 320 -11.71 7.74 -14.00
CA TRP A 320 -12.93 7.00 -14.39
C TRP A 320 -13.17 5.83 -13.44
N LEU A 321 -14.38 5.75 -12.89
CA LEU A 321 -14.81 4.67 -12.01
C LEU A 321 -15.90 3.81 -12.67
N ALA A 322 -15.79 2.50 -12.45
CA ALA A 322 -16.83 1.53 -12.73
C ALA A 322 -17.33 0.88 -11.44
N PRO A 323 -18.60 0.46 -11.36
CA PRO A 323 -19.09 -0.32 -10.23
C PRO A 323 -18.20 -1.55 -10.00
N LEU A 324 -17.98 -1.91 -8.71
CA LEU A 324 -17.13 -3.04 -8.34
C LEU A 324 -17.58 -4.32 -9.07
N SER A 325 -16.63 -5.00 -9.71
CA SER A 325 -16.82 -6.25 -10.46
C SER A 325 -17.73 -6.17 -11.70
N ASP A 326 -18.17 -4.98 -12.10
CA ASP A 326 -18.88 -4.79 -13.39
C ASP A 326 -17.86 -4.56 -14.51
N GLU A 327 -17.42 -5.65 -15.14
CA GLU A 327 -16.43 -5.60 -16.21
C GLU A 327 -16.94 -4.83 -17.44
N ASN A 328 -18.22 -4.90 -17.78
CA ASN A 328 -18.77 -4.16 -18.91
C ASN A 328 -18.74 -2.66 -18.68
N ALA A 329 -19.11 -2.23 -17.47
CA ALA A 329 -18.96 -0.84 -17.05
C ALA A 329 -17.50 -0.41 -17.04
N TYR A 330 -16.58 -1.27 -16.58
CA TYR A 330 -15.14 -0.99 -16.61
C TYR A 330 -14.64 -0.74 -18.04
N LEU A 331 -14.99 -1.62 -18.99
CA LEU A 331 -14.63 -1.47 -20.40
C LEU A 331 -15.26 -0.21 -21.03
N ALA A 332 -16.47 0.18 -20.62
CA ALA A 332 -17.07 1.44 -21.05
C ALA A 332 -16.26 2.66 -20.56
N GLN A 333 -15.78 2.64 -19.29
CA GLN A 333 -14.91 3.69 -18.76
C GLN A 333 -13.56 3.73 -19.50
N VAL A 334 -13.03 2.58 -19.90
CA VAL A 334 -11.81 2.51 -20.73
C VAL A 334 -11.99 3.22 -22.07
N ARG A 335 -13.16 3.07 -22.74
CA ARG A 335 -13.45 3.81 -23.98
C ARG A 335 -13.46 5.32 -23.76
N MET A 336 -14.04 5.77 -22.64
CA MET A 336 -14.04 7.20 -22.29
C MET A 336 -12.61 7.70 -22.02
N ALA A 337 -11.80 6.92 -21.30
CA ALA A 337 -10.41 7.24 -21.03
C ALA A 337 -9.58 7.29 -22.32
N ALA A 338 -9.79 6.34 -23.23
CA ALA A 338 -9.11 6.31 -24.53
C ALA A 338 -9.46 7.54 -25.39
N ALA A 339 -10.70 8.00 -25.36
CA ALA A 339 -11.11 9.21 -26.07
C ALA A 339 -10.52 10.49 -25.44
N ALA A 340 -10.22 10.47 -24.14
CA ALA A 340 -9.73 11.62 -23.38
C ALA A 340 -8.26 11.44 -22.89
N TRP A 341 -7.47 10.55 -23.48
CA TRP A 341 -6.15 10.15 -23.01
C TRP A 341 -5.16 11.31 -22.78
N ASN A 342 -5.27 12.38 -23.61
CA ASN A 342 -4.42 13.56 -23.54
C ASN A 342 -5.12 14.78 -22.91
N HIS A 343 -6.26 14.58 -22.25
CA HIS A 343 -7.02 15.68 -21.67
C HIS A 343 -6.33 16.27 -20.44
N SER A 344 -5.71 17.42 -20.61
CA SER A 344 -4.85 18.07 -19.61
C SER A 344 -5.58 18.38 -18.28
N ALA A 345 -6.86 18.75 -18.34
CA ALA A 345 -7.64 19.06 -17.14
C ALA A 345 -7.82 17.84 -16.24
N ILE A 346 -8.11 16.65 -16.79
CA ILE A 346 -8.23 15.40 -16.02
C ILE A 346 -6.89 15.04 -15.37
N ARG A 347 -5.81 15.12 -16.11
CA ARG A 347 -4.46 14.85 -15.65
C ARG A 347 -4.02 15.81 -14.54
N SER A 348 -4.31 17.09 -14.68
CA SER A 348 -4.01 18.11 -13.66
C SER A 348 -4.86 17.91 -12.42
N ALA A 349 -6.15 17.58 -12.56
CA ALA A 349 -7.03 17.31 -11.42
C ALA A 349 -6.63 16.03 -10.66
N ALA A 350 -6.18 14.97 -11.37
CA ALA A 350 -5.62 13.77 -10.77
C ALA A 350 -4.40 14.11 -9.92
N ARG A 351 -3.43 14.87 -10.50
CA ARG A 351 -2.23 15.31 -9.77
C ARG A 351 -2.58 16.16 -8.55
N GLN A 352 -3.51 17.12 -8.67
CA GLN A 352 -3.91 17.95 -7.56
C GLN A 352 -4.50 17.11 -6.40
N THR A 353 -5.33 16.12 -6.73
CA THR A 353 -5.89 15.20 -5.72
C THR A 353 -4.78 14.44 -4.97
N ALA A 354 -3.77 13.94 -5.68
CA ALA A 354 -2.64 13.27 -5.06
C ALA A 354 -1.77 14.22 -4.24
N PHE A 355 -1.59 15.46 -4.70
CA PHE A 355 -0.83 16.50 -3.98
C PHE A 355 -1.45 16.83 -2.62
N ASP A 356 -2.78 16.88 -2.55
CA ASP A 356 -3.52 17.15 -1.30
C ASP A 356 -3.40 16.00 -0.27
N LEU A 357 -2.85 14.84 -0.68
CA LEU A 357 -2.63 13.64 0.12
C LEU A 357 -1.14 13.34 0.34
N GLY A 358 -0.32 14.38 0.45
CA GLY A 358 1.11 14.24 0.77
C GLY A 358 1.36 13.56 2.12
N TRP A 359 2.51 12.89 2.22
CA TRP A 359 2.92 12.13 3.41
C TRP A 359 2.88 12.95 4.71
N GLU A 360 3.18 14.25 4.69
CA GLU A 360 3.20 15.09 5.89
C GLU A 360 1.86 15.09 6.64
N ARG A 361 0.76 15.11 5.91
CA ARG A 361 -0.59 15.02 6.50
C ARG A 361 -0.85 13.66 7.13
N VAL A 362 -0.45 12.58 6.45
CA VAL A 362 -0.62 11.21 6.94
C VAL A 362 0.24 10.96 8.19
N ILE A 363 1.49 11.46 8.19
CA ILE A 363 2.39 11.38 9.34
C ILE A 363 1.83 12.14 10.53
N ALA A 364 1.31 13.36 10.31
CA ALA A 364 0.69 14.15 11.37
C ALA A 364 -0.53 13.45 11.96
N GLN A 365 -1.39 12.86 11.13
CA GLN A 365 -2.53 12.05 11.58
C GLN A 365 -2.05 10.82 12.36
N PHE A 366 -1.02 10.12 11.88
CA PHE A 366 -0.46 8.95 12.57
C PHE A 366 0.08 9.31 13.96
N GLU A 367 0.85 10.40 14.07
CA GLU A 367 1.33 10.93 15.36
C GLU A 367 0.16 11.23 16.30
N GLN A 368 -0.90 11.85 15.80
CA GLN A 368 -2.10 12.13 16.58
C GLN A 368 -2.81 10.88 17.08
N GLU A 369 -2.95 9.85 16.24
CA GLU A 369 -3.56 8.56 16.61
C GLU A 369 -2.73 7.83 17.68
N LEU A 370 -1.39 7.87 17.58
CA LEU A 370 -0.50 7.32 18.60
C LEU A 370 -0.59 8.09 19.92
N SER A 371 -0.57 9.42 19.86
CA SER A 371 -0.64 10.28 21.05
C SER A 371 -1.99 10.14 21.78
N ALA A 372 -3.08 9.93 21.05
CA ALA A 372 -4.43 9.84 21.63
C ALA A 372 -4.62 8.62 22.55
N VAL A 373 -3.82 7.57 22.38
CA VAL A 373 -3.91 6.35 23.23
C VAL A 373 -2.96 6.38 24.43
N ILE A 374 -2.02 7.33 24.48
CA ILE A 374 -1.14 7.52 25.63
C ILE A 374 -1.96 8.21 26.71
N SER A 375 -2.30 7.50 27.79
CA SER A 375 -2.99 8.10 28.93
C SER A 375 -2.16 9.28 29.49
N PRO A 376 -2.76 10.43 29.82
CA PRO A 376 -2.05 11.44 30.57
C PRO A 376 -1.57 10.79 31.86
N ALA A 377 -0.26 10.92 32.13
CA ALA A 377 0.33 10.40 33.36
C ALA A 377 -0.50 10.95 34.52
N THR A 378 -1.17 10.06 35.27
CA THR A 378 -1.78 10.39 36.56
C THR A 378 -0.60 10.71 37.51
N HIS A 379 -0.37 12.02 37.65
CA HIS A 379 0.55 12.57 38.66
C HIS A 379 -0.04 12.46 40.06
#